data_e6e329c13dc886f71bb75f609e8a4ca9
#
_entry.id   e6e329c13dc886f71bb75f609e8a4ca9
#
_cell.length_a   1.000
_cell.length_b   1.000
_cell.length_c   1.000
_cell.angle_alpha   90.00
_cell.angle_beta   90.00
_cell.angle_gamma   90.00
#
_symmetry.space_group_name_H-M   'P 1'
#
loop_
_entity.id
_entity.type
_entity.pdbx_description
1 polymer ?
#
loop_
_entity_poly.entity_id
_entity_poly.type
_entity_poly.pdbx_seq_one_letter_code
_entity_poly.pdbx_strand_id
1 'polypeptide(L)' 'MKNLLKVKRWEAGLKQYELAFLLGCSSTYLSLVENNRIEATKEFKKKAAEIFNIDIEDIFLEEGVLEAHKVH' A
#
# COMPACT_ATOMS: atom_id res chain seq x y z
N MET A 1 -1.72 8.90 6.23
CA MET A 1 -2.30 7.85 5.37
C MET A 1 -2.36 6.52 6.10
N LYS A 2 -3.37 5.75 5.85
CA LYS A 2 -3.49 4.46 6.47
C LYS A 2 -3.51 3.42 5.38
N ASN A 3 -2.81 2.34 5.55
CA ASN A 3 -2.87 1.32 4.51
C ASN A 3 -2.85 -0.10 5.09
N LEU A 4 -3.34 -1.02 4.29
CA LEU A 4 -3.41 -2.41 4.67
C LEU A 4 -2.39 -3.24 3.92
N LEU A 5 -1.35 -2.60 3.38
CA LEU A 5 -0.38 -3.29 2.56
C LEU A 5 0.29 -4.44 3.31
N LYS A 6 0.65 -4.19 4.56
CA LYS A 6 1.30 -5.22 5.36
C LYS A 6 0.34 -6.40 5.57
N VAL A 7 -0.93 -6.11 5.81
CA VAL A 7 -1.93 -7.16 6.02
C VAL A 7 -2.11 -7.98 4.76
N LYS A 8 -2.18 -7.30 3.60
CA LYS A 8 -2.35 -8.01 2.35
C LYS A 8 -1.13 -8.88 2.05
N ARG A 9 0.05 -8.37 2.42
CA ARG A 9 1.27 -9.13 2.22
C ARG A 9 1.24 -10.40 3.08
N TRP A 10 0.82 -10.25 4.34
CA TRP A 10 0.74 -11.40 5.22
C TRP A 10 -0.28 -12.41 4.72
N GLU A 11 -1.44 -11.94 4.26
CA GLU A 11 -2.48 -12.83 3.76
C GLU A 11 -1.98 -13.62 2.55
N ALA A 12 -1.10 -13.01 1.77
CA ALA A 12 -0.56 -13.68 0.61
C ALA A 12 0.65 -14.57 0.94
N GLY A 13 1.06 -14.57 2.20
CA GLY A 13 2.20 -15.40 2.59
C GLY A 13 3.53 -14.89 2.12
N LEU A 14 3.64 -13.58 1.86
CA LEU A 14 4.87 -13.03 1.32
C LEU A 14 5.72 -12.40 2.41
N LYS A 15 7.03 -12.57 2.28
CA LYS A 15 7.94 -11.89 3.15
C LYS A 15 8.13 -10.51 2.59
N GLN A 16 8.61 -9.59 3.42
CA GLN A 16 8.76 -8.21 2.99
C GLN A 16 9.65 -8.09 1.76
N TYR A 17 10.78 -8.80 1.73
CA TYR A 17 11.67 -8.66 0.60
C TYR A 17 11.06 -9.27 -0.67
N GLU A 18 10.16 -10.24 -0.50
CA GLU A 18 9.52 -10.83 -1.66
C GLU A 18 8.56 -9.83 -2.30
N LEU A 19 7.77 -9.15 -1.49
CA LEU A 19 6.87 -8.16 -2.03
C LEU A 19 7.65 -6.99 -2.60
N ALA A 20 8.73 -6.59 -1.94
CA ALA A 20 9.56 -5.50 -2.44
C ALA A 20 10.09 -5.83 -3.83
N PHE A 21 10.50 -7.08 -4.02
CA PHE A 21 11.00 -7.51 -5.32
C PHE A 21 9.89 -7.39 -6.37
N LEU A 22 8.69 -7.84 -6.03
CA LEU A 22 7.58 -7.78 -6.98
C LEU A 22 7.20 -6.33 -7.31
N LEU A 23 7.37 -5.45 -6.35
CA LEU A 23 7.04 -4.05 -6.56
C LEU A 23 8.17 -3.27 -7.21
N GLY A 24 9.35 -3.87 -7.29
CA GLY A 24 10.49 -3.20 -7.88
C GLY A 24 11.10 -2.14 -6.98
N CYS A 25 11.02 -2.33 -5.69
CA CYS A 25 11.56 -1.34 -4.75
C CYS A 25 12.40 -2.06 -3.70
N SER A 26 13.05 -1.28 -2.83
CA SER A 26 13.84 -1.87 -1.77
C SER A 26 12.94 -2.25 -0.60
N SER A 27 13.43 -3.17 0.22
CA SER A 27 12.68 -3.56 1.41
C SER A 27 12.57 -2.39 2.37
N THR A 28 13.57 -1.53 2.40
CA THR A 28 13.53 -0.36 3.26
C THR A 28 12.41 0.58 2.85
N TYR A 29 12.26 0.82 1.54
CA TYR A 29 11.20 1.69 1.07
C TYR A 29 9.84 1.06 1.41
N LEU A 30 9.70 -0.24 1.15
CA LEU A 30 8.45 -0.92 1.42
C LEU A 30 8.11 -0.84 2.90
N SER A 31 9.11 -1.00 3.76
CA SER A 31 8.89 -0.93 5.19
C SER A 31 8.36 0.45 5.59
N LEU A 32 8.93 1.50 5.00
CA LEU A 32 8.50 2.85 5.32
C LEU A 32 7.06 3.07 4.89
N VAL A 33 6.69 2.54 3.73
CA VAL A 33 5.33 2.68 3.25
C VAL A 33 4.37 1.88 4.13
N GLU A 34 4.73 0.65 4.46
CA GLU A 34 3.87 -0.20 5.27
C GLU A 34 3.61 0.40 6.64
N ASN A 35 4.59 1.12 7.17
CA ASN A 35 4.46 1.70 8.50
C ASN A 35 3.99 3.16 8.45
N ASN A 36 3.51 3.59 7.31
CA ASN A 36 2.98 4.93 7.14
C ASN A 36 3.97 6.04 7.44
N ARG A 37 5.26 5.75 7.20
CA ARG A 37 6.27 6.77 7.43
C ARG A 37 6.46 7.65 6.23
N ILE A 38 6.13 7.16 5.04
CA ILE A 38 6.18 7.96 3.82
C ILE A 38 4.96 7.59 3.01
N GLU A 39 4.57 8.48 2.13
CA GLU A 39 3.42 8.22 1.30
C GLU A 39 3.87 7.58 -0.01
N ALA A 40 3.18 6.56 -0.44
CA ALA A 40 3.55 5.87 -1.67
C ALA A 40 3.14 6.68 -2.88
N THR A 41 3.90 6.54 -3.97
CA THR A 41 3.56 7.22 -5.20
C THR A 41 2.36 6.54 -5.84
N LYS A 42 1.76 7.21 -6.81
CA LYS A 42 0.63 6.65 -7.50
C LYS A 42 1.02 5.37 -8.20
N GLU A 43 2.19 5.34 -8.84
CA GLU A 43 2.65 4.16 -9.55
C GLU A 43 2.83 2.99 -8.60
N PHE A 44 3.37 3.26 -7.43
CA PHE A 44 3.56 2.21 -6.44
C PHE A 44 2.20 1.64 -6.03
N LYS A 45 1.24 2.51 -5.78
CA LYS A 45 -0.09 2.07 -5.36
C LYS A 45 -0.76 1.24 -6.44
N LYS A 46 -0.63 1.65 -7.68
CA LYS A 46 -1.24 0.91 -8.78
C LYS A 46 -0.60 -0.46 -8.90
N LYS A 47 0.71 -0.53 -8.77
CA LYS A 47 1.39 -1.80 -8.91
C LYS A 47 1.01 -2.74 -7.77
N ALA A 48 0.91 -2.21 -6.56
CA ALA A 48 0.52 -3.02 -5.41
C ALA A 48 -0.89 -3.59 -5.63
N ALA A 49 -1.80 -2.75 -6.12
CA ALA A 49 -3.17 -3.19 -6.38
C ALA A 49 -3.19 -4.30 -7.43
N GLU A 50 -2.33 -4.19 -8.45
CA GLU A 50 -2.27 -5.20 -9.48
C GLU A 50 -1.74 -6.52 -8.92
N ILE A 51 -0.71 -6.46 -8.09
CA ILE A 51 -0.14 -7.67 -7.52
C ILE A 51 -1.16 -8.42 -6.70
N PHE A 52 -1.97 -7.71 -5.92
CA PHE A 52 -2.96 -8.37 -5.09
C PHE A 52 -4.32 -8.50 -5.78
N ASN A 53 -4.43 -7.97 -7.00
CA ASN A 53 -5.66 -8.06 -7.78
C ASN A 53 -6.86 -7.47 -7.05
N ILE A 54 -6.69 -6.31 -6.47
CA ILE A 54 -7.76 -5.61 -5.78
C ILE A 54 -7.63 -4.12 -6.10
N ASP A 55 -8.60 -3.34 -5.68
CA ASP A 55 -8.57 -1.92 -5.96
C ASP A 55 -7.61 -1.19 -5.03
N ILE A 56 -7.08 -0.08 -5.50
CA ILE A 56 -6.17 0.72 -4.70
C ILE A 56 -6.82 1.10 -3.38
N GLU A 57 -8.10 1.44 -3.41
CA GLU A 57 -8.81 1.86 -2.19
C GLU A 57 -8.88 0.75 -1.16
N ASP A 58 -8.75 -0.49 -1.59
CA ASP A 58 -8.82 -1.60 -0.65
C ASP A 58 -7.50 -1.78 0.09
N ILE A 59 -6.44 -1.15 -0.38
CA ILE A 59 -5.17 -1.22 0.29
C ILE A 59 -4.85 0.09 0.98
N PHE A 60 -5.01 1.19 0.25
CA PHE A 60 -4.62 2.50 0.76
C PHE A 60 -5.87 3.27 1.16
N LEU A 61 -6.23 3.11 2.43
CA LEU A 61 -7.41 3.75 2.93
C LEU A 61 -7.07 5.20 3.16
N GLU A 62 -7.57 6.04 2.28
CA GLU A 62 -7.15 7.33 2.30
C GLU A 62 -7.88 8.23 3.09
N GLU A 63 -7.20 9.20 3.40
CA GLU A 63 -7.80 10.21 4.04
C GLU A 63 -8.67 10.83 3.07
N GLY A 64 -8.43 10.60 1.83
CA GLY A 64 -9.26 11.20 0.88
C GLY A 64 -10.68 10.87 1.14
N VAL A 65 -10.87 9.75 1.67
CA VAL A 65 -12.21 9.35 1.92
C VAL A 65 -12.79 10.25 2.94
N LEU A 66 -11.97 10.64 3.85
CA LEU A 66 -12.48 11.43 4.87
C LEU A 66 -12.85 12.74 4.41
N GLU A 67 -12.12 13.26 3.53
CA GLU A 67 -12.38 14.51 3.12
C GLU A 67 -13.63 14.62 2.52
N ALA A 68 -13.97 13.65 1.86
CA ALA A 68 -15.18 13.70 1.19
C ALA A 68 -16.21 14.12 2.10
N HIS A 69 -16.02 13.85 3.25
CA HIS A 69 -17.05 14.16 4.09
C HIS A 69 -16.84 15.42 4.73
N LYS A 70 -15.98 15.96 4.40
CA LYS A 70 -15.86 17.13 5.00
C LYS A 70 -16.46 18.13 4.45
N VAL A 71 -16.84 17.79 3.94
CA VAL A 71 -17.38 18.17 3.89
C VAL A 71 -18.11 18.61 4.04
N HIS A 72 -18.13 18.62 4.02
CA HIS A 72 -18.49 18.65 4.33
C HIS A 72 -18.78 19.02 4.33
#